data_5776ff0dd5f2af75ec35d8aa75ab9769
#
_entry.id   5776ff0dd5f2af75ec35d8aa75ab9769
#
_cell.length_a   1.000
_cell.length_b   1.000
_cell.length_c   1.000
_cell.angle_alpha   90.00
_cell.angle_beta   90.00
_cell.angle_gamma   90.00
#
_symmetry.space_group_name_H-M   'P 1'
#
loop_
_entity.id
_entity.type
_entity.pdbx_description
1 polymer ?
#
loop_
_entity_poly.entity_id
_entity_poly.type
_entity_poly.pdbx_seq_one_letter_code
_entity_poly.pdbx_strand_id
1 'polypeptide(L)'
;MFSCFCSKKAPPCEYYIEERVYESEKILIDNNRLKLVCDGKIVVESDGFADSIKQARFCSIEERRFVVAVLAREIIVLSQENLNEITRMKLETTEILCLEIDIRKNAHKSTIYVGTKSGKIEVYIFHVRNMKLARIYVFDCFRPIYGIYIIYEKVRVIYVNFSRWNR
;
A
#
# COMPACT_ATOMS: atom_id res chain seq x y z
N MET A 1 -2.44 -19.19 11.84
CA MET A 1 -1.32 -19.91 11.19
C MET A 1 -1.06 -19.21 9.85
N PHE A 2 0.10 -18.59 9.68
CA PHE A 2 0.49 -17.94 8.43
C PHE A 2 1.35 -18.93 7.66
N SER A 3 0.90 -19.34 6.46
CA SER A 3 1.67 -20.16 5.55
C SER A 3 2.23 -19.27 4.45
N CYS A 4 3.54 -19.21 4.33
CA CYS A 4 4.21 -18.48 3.26
C CYS A 4 4.54 -19.48 2.15
N PHE A 5 3.85 -19.41 1.02
CA PHE A 5 4.13 -20.23 -0.16
C PHE A 5 4.96 -19.46 -1.18
N CYS A 6 6.11 -19.99 -1.51
CA CYS A 6 6.98 -19.49 -2.56
C CYS A 6 6.56 -20.11 -3.91
N SER A 7 5.87 -19.38 -4.77
CA SER A 7 5.52 -19.83 -6.12
C SER A 7 6.61 -19.42 -7.12
N LYS A 8 7.07 -20.37 -7.95
CA LYS A 8 8.06 -20.13 -9.02
C LYS A 8 7.49 -19.48 -10.28
N LYS A 9 6.16 -19.30 -10.39
CA LYS A 9 5.51 -18.63 -11.52
C LYS A 9 4.39 -17.74 -10.98
N ALA A 10 4.65 -16.44 -10.88
CA ALA A 10 3.60 -15.46 -10.70
C ALA A 10 2.92 -15.18 -12.07
N PRO A 11 1.61 -14.95 -12.10
CA PRO A 11 0.93 -14.52 -13.31
C PRO A 11 1.49 -13.16 -13.78
N PRO A 12 1.39 -12.83 -15.08
CA PRO A 12 1.88 -11.55 -15.59
C PRO A 12 1.17 -10.41 -14.84
N CYS A 13 1.94 -9.58 -14.18
CA CYS A 13 1.45 -8.34 -13.59
C CYS A 13 1.19 -7.35 -14.73
N GLU A 14 -0.01 -7.35 -15.25
CA GLU A 14 -0.56 -6.12 -15.77
C GLU A 14 -0.66 -5.14 -14.59
N TYR A 15 -0.39 -3.87 -14.82
CA TYR A 15 -0.61 -2.80 -13.86
C TYR A 15 -2.09 -2.80 -13.48
N TYR A 16 -2.45 -3.55 -12.45
CA TYR A 16 -3.75 -3.42 -11.82
C TYR A 16 -3.72 -2.13 -11.01
N ILE A 17 -4.06 -1.04 -11.69
CA ILE A 17 -4.71 0.09 -11.04
C ILE A 17 -5.96 -0.53 -10.42
N GLU A 18 -6.08 -0.51 -9.11
CA GLU A 18 -7.21 -1.12 -8.41
C GLU A 18 -8.50 -0.42 -8.82
N GLU A 19 -9.14 -0.92 -9.87
CA GLU A 19 -10.50 -0.57 -10.27
C GLU A 19 -11.50 -1.33 -9.37
N ARG A 20 -11.47 -1.09 -8.08
CA ARG A 20 -12.50 -1.69 -7.21
C ARG A 20 -13.10 -0.65 -6.30
N VAL A 21 -14.32 -0.31 -6.64
CA VAL A 21 -15.44 0.31 -5.92
C VAL A 21 -15.94 1.60 -6.56
N TYR A 22 -15.12 2.35 -7.28
CA TYR A 22 -15.54 3.56 -8.01
C TYR A 22 -14.93 3.50 -9.41
N GLU A 23 -15.68 3.05 -10.38
CA GLU A 23 -15.27 2.89 -11.79
C GLU A 23 -14.70 4.17 -12.42
N SER A 24 -14.84 5.32 -11.73
CA SER A 24 -14.42 6.62 -12.21
C SER A 24 -13.23 7.24 -11.47
N GLU A 25 -12.82 6.73 -10.30
CA GLU A 25 -11.76 7.35 -9.49
C GLU A 25 -10.43 6.61 -9.61
N LYS A 26 -9.35 7.35 -9.89
CA LYS A 26 -7.98 6.81 -10.04
C LYS A 26 -6.98 7.67 -9.29
N ILE A 27 -5.92 7.02 -8.77
CA ILE A 27 -4.75 7.72 -8.26
C ILE A 27 -3.70 7.73 -9.37
N LEU A 28 -3.22 8.92 -9.74
CA LEU A 28 -2.05 9.08 -10.57
C LEU A 28 -0.87 9.51 -9.71
N ILE A 29 0.28 8.89 -9.95
CA ILE A 29 1.55 9.25 -9.33
C ILE A 29 2.33 10.06 -10.35
N ASP A 30 2.66 11.29 -10.01
CA ASP A 30 3.48 12.19 -10.80
C ASP A 30 4.74 12.54 -9.98
N ASN A 31 5.74 11.67 -10.07
CA ASN A 31 7.00 11.71 -9.32
C ASN A 31 6.77 11.80 -7.80
N ASN A 32 6.74 13.01 -7.25
CA ASN A 32 6.57 13.28 -5.82
C ASN A 32 5.19 13.87 -5.47
N ARG A 33 4.23 13.81 -6.37
CA ARG A 33 2.85 14.28 -6.17
C ARG A 33 1.84 13.21 -6.46
N LEU A 34 0.71 13.27 -5.76
CA LEU A 34 -0.46 12.46 -6.02
C LEU A 34 -1.55 13.33 -6.65
N LYS A 35 -2.24 12.76 -7.63
CA LYS A 35 -3.40 13.38 -8.26
C LYS A 35 -4.57 12.40 -8.18
N LEU A 36 -5.70 12.86 -7.66
CA LEU A 36 -6.95 12.12 -7.76
C LEU A 36 -7.65 12.53 -9.05
N VAL A 37 -8.02 11.53 -9.82
CA VAL A 37 -8.74 11.72 -11.07
C VAL A 37 -10.11 11.10 -10.93
N CYS A 38 -11.15 11.86 -11.25
CA CYS A 38 -12.52 11.40 -11.32
C CYS A 38 -13.07 11.73 -12.71
N ASP A 39 -13.66 10.75 -13.41
CA ASP A 39 -14.19 10.90 -14.77
C ASP A 39 -13.19 11.56 -15.74
N GLY A 40 -11.92 11.18 -15.64
CA GLY A 40 -10.83 11.66 -16.48
C GLY A 40 -10.32 13.08 -16.16
N LYS A 41 -10.85 13.73 -15.11
CA LYS A 41 -10.42 15.06 -14.67
C LYS A 41 -9.69 14.99 -13.33
N ILE A 42 -8.61 15.75 -13.21
CA ILE A 42 -7.92 15.93 -11.91
C ILE A 42 -8.84 16.74 -11.01
N VAL A 43 -9.22 16.15 -9.88
CA VAL A 43 -10.10 16.80 -8.88
C VAL A 43 -9.32 17.31 -7.68
N VAL A 44 -8.21 16.65 -7.32
CA VAL A 44 -7.34 17.05 -6.21
C VAL A 44 -5.89 16.71 -6.57
N GLU A 45 -4.97 17.56 -6.17
CA GLU A 45 -3.53 17.33 -6.27
C GLU A 45 -2.88 17.60 -4.91
N SER A 46 -1.97 16.70 -4.47
CA SER A 46 -1.23 16.88 -3.22
C SER A 46 -0.13 17.93 -3.37
N ASP A 47 0.33 18.46 -2.25
CA ASP A 47 1.64 19.10 -2.19
C ASP A 47 2.74 18.10 -2.57
N GLY A 48 3.90 18.61 -2.98
CA GLY A 48 5.04 17.77 -3.30
C GLY A 48 5.66 17.14 -2.05
N PHE A 49 5.91 15.83 -2.11
CA PHE A 49 6.66 15.13 -1.07
C PHE A 49 8.18 15.32 -1.27
N ALA A 50 8.96 15.10 -0.21
CA ALA A 50 10.42 15.22 -0.27
C ALA A 50 11.05 14.21 -1.23
N ASP A 51 10.48 12.99 -1.29
CA ASP A 51 10.95 11.90 -2.14
C ASP A 51 9.88 11.49 -3.16
N SER A 52 10.31 10.75 -4.21
CA SER A 52 9.39 10.17 -5.18
C SER A 52 8.51 9.10 -4.55
N ILE A 53 7.25 9.09 -4.96
CA ILE A 53 6.26 8.11 -4.53
C ILE A 53 6.50 6.81 -5.29
N LYS A 54 6.62 5.70 -4.58
CA LYS A 54 6.82 4.37 -5.16
C LYS A 54 5.49 3.71 -5.54
N GLN A 55 4.54 3.78 -4.64
CA GLN A 55 3.18 3.26 -4.81
C GLN A 55 2.19 4.07 -3.99
N ALA A 56 0.94 4.06 -4.43
CA ALA A 56 -0.18 4.58 -3.66
C ALA A 56 -1.42 3.71 -3.90
N ARG A 57 -2.26 3.53 -2.87
CA ARG A 57 -3.47 2.74 -2.93
C ARG A 57 -4.59 3.39 -2.13
N PHE A 58 -5.82 3.16 -2.57
CA PHE A 58 -6.99 3.51 -1.79
C PHE A 58 -7.15 2.59 -0.59
N CYS A 59 -7.63 3.16 0.50
CA CYS A 59 -7.98 2.47 1.74
C CYS A 59 -9.30 3.00 2.24
N SER A 60 -10.28 2.12 2.44
CA SER A 60 -11.58 2.51 2.99
C SER A 60 -11.81 1.82 4.33
N ILE A 61 -12.15 2.60 5.34
CA ILE A 61 -12.45 2.11 6.69
C ILE A 61 -13.74 2.79 7.14
N GLU A 62 -14.77 1.99 7.47
CA GLU A 62 -16.12 2.49 7.67
C GLU A 62 -16.58 3.24 6.40
N GLU A 63 -17.03 4.48 6.55
CA GLU A 63 -17.43 5.35 5.44
C GLU A 63 -16.33 6.34 5.03
N ARG A 64 -15.17 6.29 5.71
CA ARG A 64 -14.05 7.19 5.45
C ARG A 64 -13.09 6.60 4.45
N ARG A 65 -12.59 7.47 3.61
CA ARG A 65 -11.67 7.10 2.54
C ARG A 65 -10.31 7.76 2.73
N PHE A 66 -9.28 6.98 2.47
CA PHE A 66 -7.89 7.38 2.63
C PHE A 66 -7.08 6.94 1.42
N VAL A 67 -5.96 7.58 1.23
CA VAL A 67 -4.90 7.13 0.33
C VAL A 67 -3.69 6.78 1.17
N VAL A 68 -3.16 5.59 0.99
CA VAL A 68 -1.88 5.17 1.58
C VAL A 68 -0.83 5.24 0.50
N ALA A 69 0.19 6.05 0.71
CA ALA A 69 1.33 6.20 -0.17
C ALA A 69 2.62 5.74 0.50
N VAL A 70 3.52 5.16 -0.27
CA VAL A 70 4.86 4.81 0.18
C VAL A 70 5.92 5.50 -0.67
N LEU A 71 6.88 6.08 0.02
CA LEU A 71 8.10 6.64 -0.52
C LEU A 71 9.24 5.65 -0.33
N ALA A 72 10.49 6.06 -0.53
CA ALA A 72 11.63 5.17 -0.34
C ALA A 72 11.70 4.55 1.06
N ARG A 73 11.39 5.34 2.10
CA ARG A 73 11.50 4.93 3.51
C ARG A 73 10.34 5.43 4.38
N GLU A 74 9.25 5.85 3.79
CA GLU A 74 8.13 6.41 4.53
C GLU A 74 6.81 5.82 4.07
N ILE A 75 5.90 5.64 5.01
CA ILE A 75 4.49 5.34 4.78
C ILE A 75 3.71 6.57 5.18
N ILE A 76 2.85 7.05 4.30
CA ILE A 76 2.03 8.23 4.53
C ILE A 76 0.57 7.84 4.31
N VAL A 77 -0.28 8.24 5.24
CA VAL A 77 -1.74 8.14 5.09
C VAL A 77 -2.30 9.54 4.89
N LEU A 78 -3.08 9.68 3.85
CA LEU A 78 -3.66 10.95 3.40
C LEU A 78 -5.19 10.86 3.42
N SER A 79 -5.86 11.98 3.65
CA SER A 79 -7.29 12.10 3.38
C SER A 79 -7.53 11.99 1.88
N GLN A 80 -8.52 11.22 1.45
CA GLN A 80 -8.88 11.17 0.03
C GLN A 80 -9.50 12.49 -0.46
N GLU A 81 -10.20 13.22 0.40
CA GLU A 81 -10.93 14.43 0.00
C GLU A 81 -10.02 15.55 -0.49
N ASN A 82 -8.85 15.71 0.13
CA ASN A 82 -7.96 16.85 -0.12
C ASN A 82 -6.49 16.49 -0.22
N LEU A 83 -6.14 15.20 -0.11
CA LEU A 83 -4.77 14.65 -0.08
C LEU A 83 -3.87 15.27 1.02
N ASN A 84 -4.48 15.84 2.06
CA ASN A 84 -3.74 16.30 3.22
C ASN A 84 -3.22 15.12 4.04
N GLU A 85 -2.00 15.26 4.55
CA GLU A 85 -1.38 14.26 5.39
C GLU A 85 -2.12 14.14 6.73
N ILE A 86 -2.45 12.89 7.09
CA ILE A 86 -3.07 12.52 8.36
C ILE A 86 -2.01 11.99 9.31
N THR A 87 -1.18 11.09 8.84
CA THR A 87 -0.11 10.49 9.63
C THR A 87 1.00 9.98 8.72
N ARG A 88 2.21 9.95 9.28
CA ARG A 88 3.42 9.49 8.61
C ARG A 88 4.22 8.58 9.52
N MET A 89 4.84 7.56 8.94
CA MET A 89 5.80 6.72 9.63
C MET A 89 7.05 6.52 8.79
N LYS A 90 8.20 6.75 9.40
CA LYS A 90 9.50 6.56 8.77
C LYS A 90 10.08 5.21 9.15
N LEU A 91 10.61 4.47 8.16
CA LEU A 91 11.37 3.25 8.37
C LEU A 91 12.85 3.61 8.56
N GLU A 92 13.45 3.10 9.62
CA GLU A 92 14.81 3.53 10.00
C GLU A 92 15.91 3.00 9.07
N THR A 93 15.77 1.80 8.56
CA THR A 93 16.92 1.05 8.02
C THR A 93 16.80 0.53 6.60
N THR A 94 15.65 0.63 5.95
CA THR A 94 15.45 -0.10 4.69
C THR A 94 14.57 0.65 3.69
N GLU A 95 14.76 0.34 2.42
CA GLU A 95 13.96 0.87 1.32
C GLU A 95 12.69 0.03 1.14
N ILE A 96 11.55 0.71 1.01
CA ILE A 96 10.27 0.10 0.66
C ILE A 96 10.27 -0.21 -0.84
N LEU A 97 9.87 -1.42 -1.20
CA LEU A 97 9.76 -1.85 -2.60
C LEU A 97 8.31 -2.06 -3.04
N CYS A 98 7.42 -2.45 -2.14
CA CYS A 98 6.02 -2.66 -2.46
C CYS A 98 5.08 -2.42 -1.28
N LEU A 99 3.82 -2.17 -1.61
CA LEU A 99 2.73 -1.88 -0.70
C LEU A 99 1.52 -2.77 -1.05
N GLU A 100 0.88 -3.33 -0.04
CA GLU A 100 -0.41 -3.98 -0.17
C GLU A 100 -1.31 -3.65 1.03
N ILE A 101 -2.62 -3.55 0.81
CA ILE A 101 -3.60 -3.20 1.84
C ILE A 101 -4.65 -4.30 1.93
N ASP A 102 -4.97 -4.70 3.16
CA ASP A 102 -6.09 -5.61 3.40
C ASP A 102 -7.42 -4.87 3.18
N ILE A 103 -8.10 -5.21 2.08
CA ILE A 103 -9.37 -4.59 1.68
C ILE A 103 -10.59 -5.10 2.45
N ARG A 104 -10.42 -6.07 3.35
CA ARG A 104 -11.54 -6.54 4.17
C ARG A 104 -12.04 -5.42 5.06
N LYS A 105 -13.37 -5.22 5.00
CA LYS A 105 -14.04 -4.24 5.84
C LYS A 105 -13.87 -4.61 7.31
N ASN A 106 -13.05 -3.88 8.01
CA ASN A 106 -12.94 -3.89 9.46
C ASN A 106 -13.45 -2.56 9.99
N ALA A 107 -14.26 -2.60 11.03
CA ALA A 107 -15.00 -1.44 11.50
C ALA A 107 -14.13 -0.25 11.95
N HIS A 108 -12.82 -0.43 12.24
CA HIS A 108 -12.04 0.68 12.82
C HIS A 108 -10.58 0.71 12.39
N LYS A 109 -10.15 -0.23 11.55
CA LYS A 109 -8.73 -0.36 11.19
C LYS A 109 -8.52 -0.98 9.82
N SER A 110 -7.42 -0.65 9.18
CA SER A 110 -6.90 -1.33 8.01
C SER A 110 -5.51 -1.88 8.27
N THR A 111 -5.22 -3.02 7.67
CA THR A 111 -3.89 -3.64 7.74
C THR A 111 -3.12 -3.33 6.47
N ILE A 112 -1.93 -2.78 6.63
CA ILE A 112 -1.04 -2.35 5.56
C ILE A 112 0.20 -3.25 5.61
N TYR A 113 0.58 -3.82 4.49
CA TYR A 113 1.75 -4.67 4.33
C TYR A 113 2.77 -3.97 3.45
N VAL A 114 4.01 -3.92 3.91
CA VAL A 114 5.12 -3.28 3.18
C VAL A 114 6.23 -4.29 2.98
N GLY A 115 6.61 -4.50 1.74
CA GLY A 115 7.77 -5.31 1.38
C GLY A 115 9.01 -4.43 1.22
N THR A 116 10.14 -4.89 1.77
CA THR A 116 11.36 -4.12 1.84
C THR A 116 12.51 -4.74 1.07
N LYS A 117 13.50 -3.92 0.73
CA LYS A 117 14.73 -4.33 0.06
C LYS A 117 15.59 -5.26 0.92
N SER A 118 15.51 -5.12 2.24
CA SER A 118 16.20 -6.03 3.17
C SER A 118 15.54 -7.39 3.33
N GLY A 119 14.41 -7.65 2.65
CA GLY A 119 13.71 -8.92 2.71
C GLY A 119 12.74 -9.04 3.88
N LYS A 120 12.26 -7.95 4.41
CA LYS A 120 11.27 -7.93 5.47
C LYS A 120 9.90 -7.58 4.94
N ILE A 121 8.86 -8.25 5.46
CA ILE A 121 7.49 -7.82 5.37
C ILE A 121 7.15 -7.15 6.69
N GLU A 122 6.92 -5.85 6.66
CA GLU A 122 6.47 -5.12 7.83
C GLU A 122 4.95 -4.92 7.75
N VAL A 123 4.27 -5.20 8.84
CA VAL A 123 2.82 -5.13 8.93
C VAL A 123 2.42 -4.00 9.85
N TYR A 124 1.61 -3.11 9.33
CA TYR A 124 1.11 -1.95 10.03
C TYR A 124 -0.39 -2.00 10.18
N ILE A 125 -0.92 -1.40 11.24
CA ILE A 125 -2.35 -1.11 11.37
C ILE A 125 -2.53 0.40 11.40
N PHE A 126 -3.41 0.87 10.54
CA PHE A 126 -3.94 2.21 10.60
C PHE A 126 -5.27 2.20 11.37
N HIS A 127 -5.34 2.93 12.46
CA HIS A 127 -6.51 3.09 13.31
C HIS A 127 -7.22 4.41 13.02
N VAL A 128 -8.46 4.36 12.53
CA VAL A 128 -9.24 5.55 12.18
C VAL A 128 -9.61 6.38 13.39
N ARG A 129 -9.87 5.77 14.55
CA ARG A 129 -10.32 6.50 15.74
C ARG A 129 -9.30 7.51 16.26
N ASN A 130 -8.03 7.18 16.21
CA ASN A 130 -6.96 8.05 16.70
C ASN A 130 -6.02 8.55 15.59
N MET A 131 -6.33 8.20 14.33
CA MET A 131 -5.55 8.57 13.15
C MET A 131 -4.07 8.19 13.25
N LYS A 132 -3.78 7.02 13.86
CA LYS A 132 -2.42 6.55 14.08
C LYS A 132 -2.10 5.31 13.27
N LEU A 133 -0.88 5.29 12.76
CA LEU A 133 -0.24 4.14 12.14
C LEU A 133 0.69 3.47 13.16
N ALA A 134 0.57 2.16 13.33
CA ALA A 134 1.39 1.39 14.26
C ALA A 134 1.92 0.13 13.59
N ARG A 135 3.23 -0.14 13.72
CA ARG A 135 3.84 -1.41 13.30
C ARG A 135 3.49 -2.50 14.29
N ILE A 136 2.98 -3.63 13.80
CA ILE A 136 2.53 -4.74 14.65
C ILE A 136 3.34 -6.01 14.47
N TYR A 137 3.83 -6.29 13.26
CA TYR A 137 4.63 -7.48 12.96
C TYR A 137 5.73 -7.18 11.95
N VAL A 138 6.79 -7.99 12.00
CA VAL A 138 7.85 -8.04 11.00
C VAL A 138 8.12 -9.51 10.70
N PHE A 139 8.07 -9.89 9.43
CA PHE A 139 8.45 -11.21 8.94
C PHE A 139 9.75 -11.09 8.16
N ASP A 140 10.73 -11.94 8.44
CA ASP A 140 11.98 -11.96 7.70
C ASP A 140 11.91 -13.06 6.63
N CYS A 141 12.03 -12.65 5.36
CA CYS A 141 12.03 -13.54 4.19
C CYS A 141 13.42 -13.66 3.56
N PHE A 142 14.43 -12.98 4.10
CA PHE A 142 15.84 -13.03 3.70
C PHE A 142 16.14 -12.65 2.24
N ARG A 143 15.15 -12.18 1.48
CA ARG A 143 15.27 -11.76 0.08
C ARG A 143 14.42 -10.52 -0.18
N PRO A 144 14.88 -9.57 -1.04
CA PRO A 144 14.10 -8.38 -1.39
C PRO A 144 12.69 -8.73 -1.86
N ILE A 145 11.69 -8.00 -1.38
CA ILE A 145 10.28 -8.29 -1.62
C ILE A 145 9.72 -7.26 -2.58
N TYR A 146 9.43 -7.69 -3.81
CA TYR A 146 8.97 -6.83 -4.89
C TYR A 146 7.45 -6.84 -5.08
N GLY A 147 6.74 -7.75 -4.44
CA GLY A 147 5.29 -7.81 -4.47
C GLY A 147 4.70 -8.58 -3.30
N ILE A 148 3.56 -8.14 -2.83
CA ILE A 148 2.74 -8.80 -1.82
C ILE A 148 1.33 -8.89 -2.39
N TYR A 149 0.71 -10.07 -2.28
CA TYR A 149 -0.65 -10.34 -2.74
C TYR A 149 -1.44 -10.99 -1.62
N ILE A 150 -2.63 -10.50 -1.37
CA ILE A 150 -3.51 -11.05 -0.35
C ILE A 150 -4.65 -11.77 -1.04
N ILE A 151 -4.76 -13.08 -0.83
CA ILE A 151 -5.84 -13.89 -1.36
C ILE A 151 -6.82 -14.20 -0.23
N TYR A 152 -8.09 -13.92 -0.49
CA TYR A 152 -9.19 -14.11 0.44
C TYR A 152 -9.97 -15.36 0.08
N GLU A 153 -9.50 -16.51 0.58
CA GLU A 153 -10.23 -17.78 0.54
C GLU A 153 -10.79 -18.09 1.94
N LYS A 154 -10.82 -19.37 2.31
CA LYS A 154 -11.18 -19.80 3.68
C LYS A 154 -10.19 -19.30 4.72
N VAL A 155 -8.94 -19.13 4.32
CA VAL A 155 -7.83 -18.60 5.14
C VAL A 155 -7.16 -17.48 4.37
N ARG A 156 -6.72 -16.43 5.09
CA ARG A 156 -5.90 -15.37 4.48
C ARG A 156 -4.54 -15.96 4.09
N VAL A 157 -4.22 -15.89 2.81
CA VAL A 157 -2.91 -16.29 2.27
C VAL A 157 -2.21 -15.06 1.74
N ILE A 158 -0.95 -14.88 2.14
CA ILE A 158 -0.09 -13.82 1.66
C ILE A 158 0.95 -14.46 0.73
N TYR A 159 0.88 -14.09 -0.54
CA TYR A 159 1.90 -14.46 -1.51
C TYR A 159 2.97 -13.38 -1.57
N VAL A 160 4.22 -13.79 -1.69
CA VAL A 160 5.37 -12.89 -1.75
C VAL A 160 6.14 -13.13 -3.03
N ASN A 161 6.36 -12.06 -3.80
CA ASN A 161 7.18 -12.10 -5.00
C ASN A 161 8.59 -11.59 -4.69
N PHE A 162 9.59 -12.46 -4.92
CA PHE A 162 11.00 -12.18 -4.71
C PHE A 162 11.76 -11.83 -6.01
N SER A 163 11.11 -11.87 -7.17
CA SER A 163 11.74 -11.54 -8.44
C SER A 163 11.48 -10.10 -8.81
N ARG A 164 12.51 -9.42 -9.28
CA ARG A 164 12.36 -8.17 -10.00
C ARG A 164 11.86 -8.53 -11.41
N TRP A 165 10.70 -8.03 -11.82
CA TRP A 165 10.26 -8.18 -13.19
C TRP A 165 11.24 -7.41 -14.09
N ASN A 166 12.05 -8.13 -14.86
CA ASN A 166 12.77 -7.50 -15.97
C ASN A 166 11.72 -7.18 -17.04
N ARG A 167 11.50 -5.91 -17.28
CA ARG A 167 10.73 -5.40 -18.40
C ARG A 167 11.57 -5.44 -19.66
#